data_067a3f930acdb12100282a4b097b0ddd
#
_entry.id   067a3f930acdb12100282a4b097b0ddd
#
_cell.length_a   1.000
_cell.length_b   1.000
_cell.length_c   1.000
_cell.angle_alpha   90.00
_cell.angle_beta   90.00
_cell.angle_gamma   90.00
#
_symmetry.space_group_name_H-M   'P 1'
#
loop_
_entity.id
_entity.type
_entity.pdbx_description
1 polymer ?
#
loop_
_entity_poly.entity_id
_entity_poly.type
_entity_poly.pdbx_seq_one_letter_code
_entity_poly.pdbx_strand_id
1 'polypeptide(L)'
;MLYDRPYMQSDQTPRTRNMALGIIVFNVVMYAIQLTAGEGYFRLFALTANDYGGPKLWSFITYSFLHSPGNIGHIVGNMIGVFFLGRALLPNLGEKRFVKLYLSSVVVGGFFWFIVSFASGSMAVVGASGAVFGLITCFGL
;
A
#
# COMPACT_ATOMS: atom_id res chain seq x y z
N MET A 1 16.07 35.69 -18.88
CA MET A 1 16.69 34.38 -18.97
C MET A 1 16.77 33.66 -17.63
N LEU A 2 15.61 33.50 -17.01
CA LEU A 2 15.43 32.73 -15.77
C LEU A 2 14.92 31.29 -16.02
N TYR A 3 14.75 30.93 -17.29
CA TYR A 3 14.16 29.66 -17.73
C TYR A 3 15.15 28.51 -17.93
N ASP A 4 16.46 28.77 -17.88
CA ASP A 4 17.49 27.76 -18.18
C ASP A 4 18.19 27.21 -16.93
N ARG A 5 17.56 27.26 -15.77
CA ARG A 5 18.15 26.63 -14.58
C ARG A 5 17.85 25.13 -14.57
N PRO A 6 18.86 24.25 -14.52
CA PRO A 6 18.71 22.79 -14.60
C PRO A 6 17.74 22.19 -13.55
N TYR A 7 17.51 22.91 -12.43
CA TYR A 7 16.60 22.48 -11.38
C TYR A 7 15.10 22.79 -11.68
N MET A 8 14.82 23.57 -12.72
CA MET A 8 13.45 23.86 -13.17
C MET A 8 12.95 22.91 -14.26
N GLN A 9 13.84 22.13 -14.84
CA GLN A 9 13.44 20.98 -15.65
C GLN A 9 13.01 19.89 -14.67
N SER A 10 11.72 19.90 -14.35
CA SER A 10 11.08 18.72 -13.78
C SER A 10 11.16 17.61 -14.82
N ASP A 11 12.29 16.93 -14.87
CA ASP A 11 12.40 15.59 -15.48
C ASP A 11 11.47 14.66 -14.69
N GLN A 12 10.18 14.88 -14.82
CA GLN A 12 9.20 13.85 -14.56
C GLN A 12 9.38 12.85 -15.68
N THR A 13 10.45 12.05 -15.56
CA THR A 13 10.68 10.97 -16.50
C THR A 13 9.41 10.12 -16.51
N PRO A 14 8.91 9.72 -17.68
CA PRO A 14 7.72 8.87 -17.81
C PRO A 14 7.76 7.65 -16.90
N ARG A 15 8.97 7.22 -16.53
CA ARG A 15 9.27 6.07 -15.69
C ARG A 15 8.81 6.21 -14.24
N THR A 16 9.01 7.36 -13.60
CA THR A 16 8.60 7.56 -12.19
C THR A 16 7.08 7.56 -12.02
N ARG A 17 6.35 8.08 -13.01
CA ARG A 17 4.88 8.01 -13.03
C ARG A 17 4.36 6.59 -13.12
N ASN A 18 5.08 5.71 -13.83
CA ASN A 18 4.65 4.34 -14.07
C ASN A 18 4.72 3.48 -12.80
N MET A 19 5.62 3.77 -11.85
CA MET A 19 5.74 2.99 -10.61
C MET A 19 4.46 3.10 -9.74
N ALA A 20 3.97 4.30 -9.47
CA ALA A 20 2.74 4.46 -8.68
C ALA A 20 1.52 3.84 -9.40
N LEU A 21 1.42 4.02 -10.71
CA LEU A 21 0.38 3.39 -11.52
C LEU A 21 0.49 1.86 -11.50
N GLY A 22 1.71 1.32 -11.54
CA GLY A 22 1.95 -0.12 -11.43
C GLY A 22 1.43 -0.69 -10.10
N ILE A 23 1.70 -0.01 -8.99
CA ILE A 23 1.19 -0.41 -7.67
C ILE A 23 -0.35 -0.34 -7.65
N ILE A 24 -0.95 0.70 -8.22
CA ILE A 24 -2.41 0.84 -8.29
C ILE A 24 -3.02 -0.29 -9.12
N VAL A 25 -2.50 -0.53 -10.32
CA VAL A 25 -2.99 -1.60 -11.21
C VAL A 25 -2.87 -2.97 -10.52
N PHE A 26 -1.74 -3.24 -9.86
CA PHE A 26 -1.54 -4.47 -9.11
C PHE A 26 -2.59 -4.65 -8.02
N ASN A 27 -2.86 -3.61 -7.20
CA ASN A 27 -3.88 -3.66 -6.16
C ASN A 27 -5.28 -3.89 -6.74
N VAL A 28 -5.64 -3.23 -7.85
CA VAL A 28 -6.94 -3.40 -8.51
C VAL A 28 -7.10 -4.83 -9.04
N VAL A 29 -6.05 -5.39 -9.67
CA VAL A 29 -6.06 -6.78 -10.15
C VAL A 29 -6.21 -7.76 -8.98
N MET A 30 -5.45 -7.58 -7.90
CA MET A 30 -5.55 -8.43 -6.71
C MET A 30 -6.94 -8.36 -6.06
N TYR A 31 -7.56 -7.17 -6.04
CA TYR A 31 -8.93 -7.00 -5.57
C TYR A 31 -9.95 -7.70 -6.47
N ALA A 32 -9.82 -7.62 -7.79
CA ALA A 32 -10.69 -8.33 -8.72
C ALA A 32 -10.58 -9.86 -8.54
N ILE A 33 -9.37 -10.39 -8.35
CA ILE A 33 -9.14 -11.80 -8.02
C ILE A 33 -9.81 -12.16 -6.70
N GLN A 34 -9.64 -11.32 -5.66
CA GLN A 34 -10.25 -11.53 -4.34
C GLN A 34 -11.78 -11.66 -4.41
N LEU A 35 -12.44 -10.84 -5.24
CA LEU A 35 -13.91 -10.89 -5.41
C LEU A 35 -14.41 -12.21 -6.01
N THR A 36 -13.58 -12.88 -6.79
CA THR A 36 -13.92 -14.13 -7.48
C THR A 36 -13.38 -15.39 -6.80
N ALA A 37 -12.26 -15.29 -6.10
CA ALA A 37 -11.57 -16.44 -5.51
C ALA A 37 -12.14 -16.91 -4.16
N GLY A 38 -13.03 -16.11 -3.55
CA GLY A 38 -13.75 -16.50 -2.34
C GLY A 38 -12.91 -16.50 -1.06
N GLU A 39 -13.48 -17.12 -0.02
CA GLU A 39 -12.94 -17.05 1.35
C GLU A 39 -11.56 -17.73 1.51
N GLY A 40 -11.26 -18.77 0.75
CA GLY A 40 -9.97 -19.44 0.81
C GLY A 40 -8.80 -18.52 0.43
N TYR A 41 -9.01 -17.65 -0.55
CA TYR A 41 -8.03 -16.64 -0.93
C TYR A 41 -7.82 -15.61 0.20
N PHE A 42 -8.90 -15.14 0.81
CA PHE A 42 -8.84 -14.23 1.94
C PHE A 42 -8.04 -14.84 3.10
N ARG A 43 -8.37 -16.07 3.50
CA ARG A 43 -7.68 -16.79 4.58
C ARG A 43 -6.18 -17.00 4.33
N LEU A 44 -5.79 -17.12 3.07
CA LEU A 44 -4.38 -17.34 2.70
C LEU A 44 -3.56 -16.07 2.77
N PHE A 45 -4.12 -14.92 2.41
CA PHE A 45 -3.38 -13.68 2.17
C PHE A 45 -3.66 -12.55 3.17
N ALA A 46 -4.79 -12.58 3.90
CA ALA A 46 -5.07 -11.59 4.95
C ALA A 46 -4.17 -11.80 6.16
N LEU A 47 -3.83 -10.72 6.84
CA LEU A 47 -3.14 -10.78 8.13
C LEU A 47 -4.19 -10.97 9.23
N THR A 48 -4.13 -12.12 9.91
CA THR A 48 -5.05 -12.52 10.98
C THR A 48 -4.27 -12.74 12.27
N ALA A 49 -4.90 -12.43 13.42
CA ALA A 49 -4.27 -12.64 14.73
C ALA A 49 -4.44 -14.08 15.22
N ASN A 50 -5.68 -14.52 15.38
CA ASN A 50 -6.02 -15.83 15.97
C ASN A 50 -6.86 -16.71 15.03
N ASP A 51 -7.48 -16.12 14.01
CA ASP A 51 -8.30 -16.87 13.08
C ASP A 51 -7.49 -17.56 12.00
N TYR A 52 -8.06 -18.59 11.39
CA TYR A 52 -7.50 -19.29 10.24
C TYR A 52 -6.08 -19.86 10.46
N GLY A 53 -5.73 -20.22 11.70
CA GLY A 53 -4.42 -20.78 12.03
C GLY A 53 -3.35 -19.74 12.33
N GLY A 54 -3.76 -18.50 12.60
CA GLY A 54 -2.85 -17.41 12.98
C GLY A 54 -2.13 -16.74 11.80
N PRO A 55 -1.22 -15.81 12.11
CA PRO A 55 -0.50 -15.06 11.09
C PRO A 55 0.49 -15.93 10.33
N LYS A 56 0.59 -15.69 9.04
CA LYS A 56 1.60 -16.31 8.17
C LYS A 56 2.67 -15.24 7.86
N LEU A 57 3.93 -15.63 7.71
CA LEU A 57 5.02 -14.69 7.46
C LEU A 57 4.74 -13.79 6.24
N TRP A 58 4.23 -14.35 5.16
CA TRP A 58 3.89 -13.57 3.96
C TRP A 58 2.70 -12.64 4.16
N SER A 59 1.80 -12.96 5.11
CA SER A 59 0.60 -12.15 5.34
C SER A 59 0.92 -10.74 5.85
N PHE A 60 2.10 -10.51 6.45
CA PHE A 60 2.58 -9.17 6.82
C PHE A 60 2.85 -8.25 5.62
N ILE A 61 2.88 -8.79 4.41
CA ILE A 61 3.00 -8.03 3.17
C ILE A 61 1.72 -8.15 2.35
N THR A 62 1.22 -9.37 2.18
CA THR A 62 0.13 -9.65 1.25
C THR A 62 -1.21 -9.05 1.66
N TYR A 63 -1.44 -8.83 2.97
CA TYR A 63 -2.66 -8.17 3.46
C TYR A 63 -2.90 -6.79 2.82
N SER A 64 -1.82 -6.10 2.46
CA SER A 64 -1.88 -4.75 1.89
C SER A 64 -2.46 -4.71 0.47
N PHE A 65 -2.51 -5.85 -0.22
CA PHE A 65 -3.09 -5.99 -1.55
C PHE A 65 -4.55 -6.48 -1.54
N LEU A 66 -5.05 -6.89 -0.38
CA LEU A 66 -6.45 -7.21 -0.19
C LEU A 66 -7.21 -5.96 0.26
N HIS A 67 -8.49 -5.91 -0.08
CA HIS A 67 -9.36 -4.82 0.35
C HIS A 67 -10.72 -5.36 0.80
N SER A 68 -11.50 -4.56 1.53
CA SER A 68 -12.81 -4.97 2.00
C SER A 68 -13.79 -5.15 0.83
N PRO A 69 -14.30 -6.36 0.57
CA PRO A 69 -15.22 -6.59 -0.56
C PRO A 69 -16.53 -5.80 -0.46
N GLY A 70 -16.99 -5.54 0.76
CA GLY A 70 -18.23 -4.78 1.01
C GLY A 70 -18.06 -3.27 1.00
N ASN A 71 -16.85 -2.76 0.83
CA ASN A 71 -16.57 -1.32 0.87
C ASN A 71 -15.58 -0.90 -0.24
N ILE A 72 -16.11 -0.60 -1.41
CA ILE A 72 -15.30 -0.14 -2.54
C ILE A 72 -14.56 1.18 -2.25
N GLY A 73 -15.09 2.01 -1.36
CA GLY A 73 -14.43 3.24 -0.92
C GLY A 73 -13.08 2.98 -0.25
N HIS A 74 -12.90 1.79 0.33
CA HIS A 74 -11.63 1.40 0.97
C HIS A 74 -10.50 1.27 -0.07
N ILE A 75 -10.71 0.55 -1.17
CA ILE A 75 -9.70 0.46 -2.23
C ILE A 75 -9.54 1.79 -2.95
N VAL A 76 -10.63 2.47 -3.28
CA VAL A 76 -10.58 3.78 -3.97
C VAL A 76 -9.78 4.79 -3.16
N GLY A 77 -10.05 4.93 -1.87
CA GLY A 77 -9.30 5.84 -0.99
C GLY A 77 -7.81 5.53 -0.92
N ASN A 78 -7.45 4.26 -0.79
CA ASN A 78 -6.04 3.84 -0.81
C ASN A 78 -5.37 4.15 -2.15
N MET A 79 -6.01 3.87 -3.28
CA MET A 79 -5.43 4.12 -4.61
C MET A 79 -5.29 5.60 -4.91
N ILE A 80 -6.23 6.43 -4.47
CA ILE A 80 -6.13 7.90 -4.52
C ILE A 80 -4.90 8.35 -3.70
N GLY A 81 -4.73 7.85 -2.48
CA GLY A 81 -3.57 8.13 -1.64
C GLY A 81 -2.25 7.76 -2.33
N VAL A 82 -2.15 6.53 -2.85
CA VAL A 82 -0.95 6.08 -3.59
C VAL A 82 -0.68 6.94 -4.82
N PHE A 83 -1.73 7.34 -5.56
CA PHE A 83 -1.59 8.17 -6.75
C PHE A 83 -1.01 9.56 -6.43
N PHE A 84 -1.62 10.29 -5.49
CA PHE A 84 -1.17 11.65 -5.17
C PHE A 84 0.18 11.66 -4.45
N LEU A 85 0.38 10.78 -3.48
CA LEU A 85 1.65 10.67 -2.76
C LEU A 85 2.78 10.15 -3.66
N GLY A 86 2.47 9.22 -4.56
CA GLY A 86 3.41 8.77 -5.58
C GLY A 86 3.87 9.91 -6.48
N ARG A 87 2.95 10.75 -6.94
CA ARG A 87 3.29 11.94 -7.74
C ARG A 87 4.15 12.94 -6.98
N ALA A 88 3.90 13.10 -5.68
CA ALA A 88 4.64 14.06 -4.85
C ALA A 88 6.02 13.55 -4.45
N LEU A 89 6.16 12.27 -4.12
CA LEU A 89 7.37 11.71 -3.53
C LEU A 89 8.34 11.09 -4.55
N LEU A 90 7.83 10.47 -5.62
CA LEU A 90 8.68 9.78 -6.60
C LEU A 90 9.75 10.66 -7.26
N PRO A 91 9.47 11.94 -7.62
CA PRO A 91 10.49 12.82 -8.20
C PRO A 91 11.69 13.03 -7.26
N ASN A 92 11.46 13.05 -5.96
CA ASN A 92 12.50 13.32 -4.96
C ASN A 92 13.18 12.03 -4.46
N LEU A 93 12.41 10.97 -4.24
CA LEU A 93 12.92 9.72 -3.68
C LEU A 93 13.50 8.79 -4.75
N GLY A 94 12.96 8.82 -5.95
CA GLY A 94 13.19 7.81 -6.98
C GLY A 94 12.46 6.48 -6.66
N GLU A 95 12.33 5.63 -7.68
CA GLU A 95 11.54 4.39 -7.60
C GLU A 95 11.98 3.44 -6.49
N LYS A 96 13.27 3.19 -6.37
CA LYS A 96 13.81 2.22 -5.39
C LYS A 96 13.52 2.61 -3.95
N ARG A 97 13.69 3.90 -3.61
CA ARG A 97 13.42 4.39 -2.25
C ARG A 97 11.92 4.44 -1.98
N PHE A 98 11.13 4.82 -2.97
CA PHE A 98 9.67 4.83 -2.86
C PHE A 98 9.11 3.43 -2.59
N VAL A 99 9.54 2.41 -3.33
CA VAL A 99 9.10 1.02 -3.11
C VAL A 99 9.57 0.51 -1.74
N LYS A 100 10.80 0.81 -1.33
CA LYS A 100 11.28 0.46 0.01
C LYS A 100 10.43 1.11 1.10
N LEU A 101 10.13 2.40 0.98
CA LEU A 101 9.25 3.13 1.91
C LEU A 101 7.85 2.50 1.94
N TYR A 102 7.26 2.23 0.78
CA TYR A 102 5.95 1.60 0.66
C TYR A 102 5.92 0.25 1.39
N LEU A 103 6.83 -0.66 1.05
CA LEU A 103 6.86 -2.00 1.63
C LEU A 103 7.24 -2.01 3.11
N SER A 104 8.19 -1.19 3.56
CA SER A 104 8.53 -1.07 4.97
C SER A 104 7.35 -0.54 5.79
N SER A 105 6.60 0.42 5.26
CA SER A 105 5.38 0.93 5.91
C SER A 105 4.28 -0.12 6.01
N VAL A 106 4.13 -0.96 4.98
CA VAL A 106 3.24 -2.13 5.01
C VAL A 106 3.63 -3.07 6.15
N VAL A 107 4.90 -3.48 6.21
CA VAL A 107 5.37 -4.43 7.23
C VAL A 107 5.22 -3.85 8.63
N VAL A 108 5.65 -2.61 8.84
CA VAL A 108 5.53 -1.94 10.16
C VAL A 108 4.06 -1.78 10.55
N GLY A 109 3.20 -1.35 9.63
CA GLY A 109 1.76 -1.20 9.87
C GLY A 109 1.10 -2.54 10.24
N GLY A 110 1.42 -3.61 9.51
CA GLY A 110 0.94 -4.96 9.80
C GLY A 110 1.41 -5.48 11.15
N PHE A 111 2.69 -5.25 11.48
CA PHE A 111 3.25 -5.66 12.77
C PHE A 111 2.61 -4.90 13.94
N PHE A 112 2.43 -3.59 13.80
CA PHE A 112 1.76 -2.77 14.80
C PHE A 112 0.30 -3.21 15.00
N TRP A 113 -0.44 -3.43 13.90
CA TRP A 113 -1.80 -3.95 13.98
C TRP A 113 -1.82 -5.32 14.68
N PHE A 114 -0.88 -6.21 14.34
CA PHE A 114 -0.80 -7.55 14.94
C PHE A 114 -0.66 -7.47 16.47
N ILE A 115 0.22 -6.59 16.97
CA ILE A 115 0.37 -6.38 18.43
C ILE A 115 -0.93 -5.86 19.04
N VAL A 116 -1.56 -4.85 18.45
CA VAL A 116 -2.78 -4.23 18.98
C VAL A 116 -3.97 -5.18 18.89
N SER A 117 -4.00 -6.09 17.92
CA SER A 117 -5.11 -7.05 17.74
C SER A 117 -5.32 -7.97 18.94
N PHE A 118 -4.26 -8.30 19.67
CA PHE A 118 -4.38 -9.08 20.93
C PHE A 118 -5.18 -8.33 22.01
N ALA A 119 -5.09 -7.01 22.05
CA ALA A 119 -5.83 -6.19 23.02
C ALA A 119 -7.23 -5.82 22.53
N SER A 120 -7.42 -5.63 21.21
CA SER A 120 -8.66 -5.15 20.63
C SER A 120 -9.62 -6.27 20.20
N GLY A 121 -9.14 -7.52 20.12
CA GLY A 121 -9.92 -8.65 19.60
C GLY A 121 -10.19 -8.57 18.10
N SER A 122 -9.44 -7.73 17.36
CA SER A 122 -9.55 -7.64 15.90
C SER A 122 -9.15 -8.94 15.23
N MET A 123 -9.96 -9.41 14.29
CA MET A 123 -9.78 -10.73 13.67
C MET A 123 -8.85 -10.71 12.46
N ALA A 124 -8.94 -9.68 11.62
CA ALA A 124 -8.14 -9.55 10.40
C ALA A 124 -7.94 -8.10 10.00
N VAL A 125 -6.84 -7.82 9.29
CA VAL A 125 -6.60 -6.57 8.60
C VAL A 125 -6.32 -6.81 7.12
N VAL A 126 -6.82 -5.89 6.31
CA VAL A 126 -6.61 -5.80 4.86
C VAL A 126 -6.47 -4.34 4.44
N GLY A 127 -5.76 -4.09 3.36
CA GLY A 127 -5.66 -2.78 2.71
C GLY A 127 -4.27 -2.16 2.72
N ALA A 128 -4.05 -1.30 1.74
CA ALA A 128 -2.81 -0.55 1.57
C ALA A 128 -2.67 0.66 2.51
N SER A 129 -3.59 0.85 3.45
CA SER A 129 -3.61 2.01 4.36
C SER A 129 -2.33 2.19 5.16
N GLY A 130 -1.68 1.11 5.62
CA GLY A 130 -0.39 1.17 6.28
C GLY A 130 0.69 1.84 5.43
N ALA A 131 0.75 1.48 4.14
CA ALA A 131 1.64 2.13 3.18
C ALA A 131 1.27 3.60 2.96
N VAL A 132 -0.02 3.90 2.77
CA VAL A 132 -0.51 5.28 2.58
C VAL A 132 -0.14 6.17 3.77
N PHE A 133 -0.31 5.70 5.00
CA PHE A 133 0.09 6.46 6.19
C PHE A 133 1.61 6.69 6.26
N GLY A 134 2.42 5.69 5.91
CA GLY A 134 3.87 5.86 5.82
C GLY A 134 4.30 6.87 4.76
N LEU A 135 3.64 6.86 3.60
CA LEU A 135 3.88 7.86 2.56
C LEU A 135 3.44 9.27 2.98
N ILE A 136 2.31 9.42 3.69
CA ILE A 136 1.87 10.70 4.26
C ILE A 136 2.90 11.23 5.25
N THR A 137 3.39 10.38 6.15
CA THR A 137 4.43 10.77 7.13
C THR A 137 5.68 11.27 6.44
N CYS A 138 6.15 10.56 5.41
CA CYS A 138 7.32 10.99 4.64
C CYS A 138 7.09 12.30 3.86
N PHE A 139 5.87 12.53 3.39
CA PHE A 139 5.50 13.78 2.68
C PHE A 139 5.45 14.98 3.62
N GLY A 140 5.10 14.79 4.89
CA GLY A 140 5.00 15.85 5.90
C GLY A 140 6.32 16.21 6.59
N LEU A 141 7.41 15.47 6.33
CA LEU A 141 8.76 15.74 6.87
C LEU A 141 9.58 16.59 5.91
#